data_3f1b01f5eb5d903a6aa10b7782cdb6a3
#
_entry.id   3f1b01f5eb5d903a6aa10b7782cdb6a3
#
_cell.length_a   1.000
_cell.length_b   1.000
_cell.length_c   1.000
_cell.angle_alpha   90.00
_cell.angle_beta   90.00
_cell.angle_gamma   90.00
#
_symmetry.space_group_name_H-M   'P 1'
#
loop_
_entity.id
_entity.type
_entity.pdbx_description
1 polymer ?
#
loop_
_entity_poly.entity_id
_entity_poly.type
_entity_poly.pdbx_seq_one_letter_code
_entity_poly.pdbx_strand_id
1 'polypeptide(L)'
;MNKMSAYGFVLVCIVFTVLGQLLIKWQAMHAGSFPASWPARTSFFFNLIFNPWIMAGLASAVIAAFAWILAMTKLPISVAYPMMSLTYPMVMGLSWILLGETLSLWRVVGAAFILAGVALLGIK
;
A
#
# COMPACT_ATOMS: atom_id res chain seq x y z
N MET A 1 -12.52 2.26 22.75
CA MET A 1 -11.92 1.35 21.74
C MET A 1 -11.09 0.30 22.45
N ASN A 2 -11.28 -0.96 22.10
CA ASN A 2 -10.53 -2.08 22.65
C ASN A 2 -9.41 -2.54 21.68
N LYS A 3 -8.59 -3.51 22.08
CA LYS A 3 -7.52 -4.02 21.22
C LYS A 3 -8.05 -4.66 19.93
N MET A 4 -9.20 -5.32 19.99
CA MET A 4 -9.83 -5.94 18.81
C MET A 4 -10.16 -4.88 17.75
N SER A 5 -10.73 -3.76 18.17
CA SER A 5 -11.02 -2.63 17.27
C SER A 5 -9.73 -2.05 16.67
N ALA A 6 -8.66 -2.00 17.46
CA ALA A 6 -7.37 -1.50 16.97
C ALA A 6 -6.79 -2.40 15.88
N TYR A 7 -6.90 -3.72 15.99
CA TYR A 7 -6.53 -4.64 14.91
C TYR A 7 -7.41 -4.41 13.67
N GLY A 8 -8.69 -4.13 13.86
CA GLY A 8 -9.58 -3.74 12.76
C GLY A 8 -9.10 -2.50 12.02
N PHE A 9 -8.63 -1.49 12.75
CA PHE A 9 -8.05 -0.29 12.13
C PHE A 9 -6.74 -0.58 11.38
N VAL A 10 -5.92 -1.52 11.85
CA VAL A 10 -4.74 -1.97 11.08
C VAL A 10 -5.17 -2.61 9.77
N LEU A 11 -6.22 -3.44 9.78
CA LEU A 11 -6.77 -4.04 8.55
C LEU A 11 -7.30 -2.99 7.59
N VAL A 12 -8.03 -2.00 8.08
CA VAL A 12 -8.51 -0.86 7.27
C VAL A 12 -7.32 -0.13 6.66
N CYS A 13 -6.28 0.14 7.45
CA CYS A 13 -5.07 0.77 6.97
C CYS A 13 -4.43 -0.04 5.83
N ILE A 14 -4.30 -1.35 6.00
CA ILE A 14 -3.74 -2.25 4.98
C ILE A 14 -4.56 -2.18 3.69
N VAL A 15 -5.89 -2.32 3.77
CA VAL A 15 -6.77 -2.32 2.61
C VAL A 15 -6.67 -1.00 1.84
N PHE A 16 -6.77 0.13 2.52
CA PHE A 16 -6.69 1.44 1.86
C PHE A 16 -5.29 1.75 1.33
N THR A 17 -4.24 1.28 1.99
CA THR A 17 -2.87 1.39 1.47
C THR A 17 -2.73 0.60 0.16
N VAL A 18 -3.22 -0.64 0.12
CA VAL A 18 -3.17 -1.48 -1.08
C VAL A 18 -3.98 -0.86 -2.22
N LEU A 19 -5.20 -0.41 -1.95
CA LEU A 19 -6.04 0.26 -2.95
C LEU A 19 -5.37 1.50 -3.52
N GLY A 20 -4.82 2.34 -2.65
CA GLY A 20 -4.13 3.56 -3.06
C GLY A 20 -2.92 3.26 -3.95
N GLN A 21 -2.11 2.29 -3.57
CA GLN A 21 -0.93 1.89 -4.34
C GLN A 21 -1.31 1.34 -5.71
N LEU A 22 -2.36 0.54 -5.80
CA LEU A 22 -2.81 -0.02 -7.08
C LEU A 22 -3.37 1.06 -8.01
N LEU A 23 -4.16 2.00 -7.48
CA LEU A 23 -4.69 3.12 -8.27
C LEU A 23 -3.57 4.00 -8.80
N ILE A 24 -2.61 4.35 -7.96
CA ILE A 24 -1.46 5.18 -8.36
C ILE A 24 -0.62 4.45 -9.41
N LYS A 25 -0.34 3.18 -9.20
CA LYS A 25 0.43 2.37 -10.16
C LYS A 25 -0.28 2.27 -11.50
N TRP A 26 -1.59 1.98 -11.48
CA TRP A 26 -2.38 1.85 -12.70
C TRP A 26 -2.33 3.14 -13.53
N GLN A 27 -2.53 4.29 -12.89
CA GLN A 27 -2.48 5.57 -13.59
C GLN A 27 -1.06 5.97 -14.01
N ALA A 28 -0.07 5.65 -13.19
CA ALA A 28 1.34 5.92 -13.53
C ALA A 28 1.77 5.16 -14.79
N MET A 29 1.26 3.95 -14.99
CA MET A 29 1.52 3.17 -16.21
C MET A 29 0.99 3.83 -17.46
N HIS A 30 -0.07 4.65 -17.36
CA HIS A 30 -0.70 5.35 -18.48
C HIS A 30 -0.18 6.78 -18.64
N ALA A 31 0.66 7.27 -17.74
CA ALA A 31 1.14 8.66 -17.75
C ALA A 31 2.26 8.92 -18.78
N GLY A 32 2.84 7.88 -19.36
CA GLY A 32 3.95 7.99 -20.29
C GLY A 32 5.31 8.14 -19.60
N SER A 33 6.33 8.48 -20.36
CA SER A 33 7.70 8.61 -19.85
C SER A 33 7.90 9.93 -19.09
N PHE A 34 8.78 9.88 -18.09
CA PHE A 34 9.14 11.07 -17.32
C PHE A 34 9.97 12.03 -18.18
N PRO A 35 9.57 13.31 -18.29
CA PRO A 35 10.24 14.26 -19.18
C PRO A 35 11.69 14.57 -18.73
N ALA A 36 12.52 14.97 -19.71
CA ALA A 36 13.92 15.31 -19.46
C ALA A 36 14.11 16.74 -18.95
N SER A 37 13.28 17.70 -19.39
CA SER A 37 13.41 19.12 -19.04
C SER A 37 12.62 19.49 -17.79
N TRP A 38 13.10 20.44 -17.01
CA TRP A 38 12.44 20.89 -15.79
C TRP A 38 11.03 21.47 -16.02
N PRO A 39 10.79 22.36 -17.02
CA PRO A 39 9.43 22.85 -17.28
C PRO A 39 8.45 21.74 -17.61
N ALA A 40 8.88 20.74 -18.40
CA ALA A 40 8.06 19.60 -18.74
C ALA A 40 7.82 18.67 -17.54
N ARG A 41 8.80 18.51 -16.65
CA ARG A 41 8.65 17.74 -15.40
C ARG A 41 7.61 18.35 -14.49
N THR A 42 7.63 19.66 -14.33
CA THR A 42 6.66 20.38 -13.50
C THR A 42 5.25 20.17 -14.04
N SER A 43 5.05 20.36 -15.34
CA SER A 43 3.76 20.14 -15.98
C SER A 43 3.29 18.70 -15.86
N PHE A 44 4.17 17.74 -16.08
CA PHE A 44 3.89 16.31 -15.94
C PHE A 44 3.43 15.98 -14.51
N PHE A 45 4.13 16.50 -13.50
CA PHE A 45 3.80 16.28 -12.10
C PHE A 45 2.43 16.86 -11.74
N PHE A 46 2.14 18.10 -12.16
CA PHE A 46 0.83 18.71 -11.90
C PHE A 46 -0.29 17.97 -12.60
N ASN A 47 -0.11 17.56 -13.84
CA ASN A 47 -1.10 16.78 -14.58
C ASN A 47 -1.37 15.44 -13.91
N LEU A 48 -0.33 14.82 -13.38
CA LEU A 48 -0.44 13.54 -12.68
C LEU A 48 -1.19 13.70 -11.35
N ILE A 49 -0.82 14.69 -10.52
CA ILE A 49 -1.45 14.94 -9.23
C ILE A 49 -2.93 15.27 -9.36
N PHE A 50 -3.30 16.08 -10.35
CA PHE A 50 -4.70 16.47 -10.58
C PHE A 50 -5.51 15.44 -11.35
N ASN A 51 -4.93 14.30 -11.72
CA ASN A 51 -5.68 13.18 -12.27
C ASN A 51 -6.65 12.63 -11.20
N PRO A 52 -7.96 12.47 -11.53
CA PRO A 52 -8.94 12.03 -10.53
C PRO A 52 -8.60 10.67 -9.89
N TRP A 53 -8.04 9.76 -10.63
CA TRP A 53 -7.66 8.43 -10.12
C TRP A 53 -6.44 8.48 -9.19
N ILE A 54 -5.47 9.35 -9.50
CA ILE A 54 -4.33 9.61 -8.60
C ILE A 54 -4.83 10.29 -7.32
N MET A 55 -5.75 11.23 -7.44
CA MET A 55 -6.36 11.88 -6.28
C MET A 55 -7.12 10.88 -5.41
N ALA A 56 -7.82 9.92 -6.01
CA ALA A 56 -8.49 8.83 -5.28
C ALA A 56 -7.47 7.96 -4.55
N GLY A 57 -6.34 7.65 -5.18
CA GLY A 57 -5.24 6.91 -4.54
C GLY A 57 -4.64 7.65 -3.36
N LEU A 58 -4.42 8.96 -3.49
CA LEU A 58 -3.92 9.81 -2.41
C LEU A 58 -4.94 9.94 -1.27
N ALA A 59 -6.23 10.06 -1.59
CA ALA A 59 -7.30 10.05 -0.59
C ALA A 59 -7.32 8.73 0.19
N SER A 60 -7.13 7.60 -0.50
CA SER A 60 -7.01 6.28 0.16
C SER A 60 -5.82 6.26 1.14
N ALA A 61 -4.70 6.86 0.77
CA ALA A 61 -3.52 6.96 1.64
C ALA A 61 -3.83 7.81 2.90
N VAL A 62 -4.59 8.88 2.75
CA VAL A 62 -5.01 9.71 3.89
C VAL A 62 -5.91 8.91 4.83
N ILE A 63 -6.89 8.18 4.30
CA ILE A 63 -7.76 7.32 5.12
C ILE A 63 -6.92 6.25 5.84
N ALA A 64 -5.98 5.64 5.15
CA ALA A 64 -5.06 4.67 5.75
C ALA A 64 -4.25 5.30 6.90
N ALA A 65 -3.77 6.53 6.73
CA ALA A 65 -3.03 7.24 7.77
C ALA A 65 -3.89 7.49 9.02
N PHE A 66 -5.14 7.90 8.86
CA PHE A 66 -6.05 8.06 10.00
C PHE A 66 -6.32 6.73 10.71
N ALA A 67 -6.56 5.66 9.96
CA ALA A 67 -6.74 4.33 10.53
C ALA A 67 -5.50 3.88 11.32
N TRP A 68 -4.31 4.18 10.79
CA TRP A 68 -3.04 3.89 11.46
C TRP A 68 -2.91 4.65 12.78
N ILE A 69 -3.22 5.93 12.79
CA ILE A 69 -3.19 6.75 14.01
C ILE A 69 -4.10 6.14 15.07
N LEU A 70 -5.33 5.77 14.70
CA LEU A 70 -6.28 5.16 15.63
C LEU A 70 -5.77 3.81 16.17
N ALA A 71 -5.17 2.99 15.32
CA ALA A 71 -4.58 1.71 15.76
C ALA A 71 -3.45 1.92 16.77
N MET A 72 -2.63 2.96 16.54
CA MET A 72 -1.49 3.27 17.43
C MET A 72 -1.91 3.76 18.82
N THR A 73 -3.16 4.14 19.01
CA THR A 73 -3.65 4.50 20.35
C THR A 73 -3.73 3.30 21.29
N LYS A 74 -3.77 2.08 20.75
CA LYS A 74 -3.97 0.85 21.54
C LYS A 74 -2.94 -0.24 21.30
N LEU A 75 -2.26 -0.21 20.16
CA LEU A 75 -1.29 -1.25 19.81
C LEU A 75 0.13 -0.69 19.86
N PRO A 76 1.09 -1.46 20.38
CA PRO A 76 2.49 -1.09 20.26
C PRO A 76 2.93 -1.17 18.78
N ILE A 77 3.78 -0.25 18.38
CA ILE A 77 4.28 -0.18 17.00
C ILE A 77 5.04 -1.46 16.61
N SER A 78 5.67 -2.10 17.59
CA SER A 78 6.39 -3.37 17.38
C SER A 78 5.48 -4.54 16.96
N VAL A 79 4.18 -4.42 17.22
CA VAL A 79 3.16 -5.40 16.77
C VAL A 79 2.50 -4.95 15.48
N ALA A 80 2.07 -3.69 15.44
CA ALA A 80 1.30 -3.18 14.31
C ALA A 80 2.14 -3.01 13.04
N TYR A 81 3.40 -2.58 13.19
CA TYR A 81 4.26 -2.32 12.04
C TYR A 81 4.58 -3.59 11.22
N PRO A 82 4.96 -4.73 11.84
CA PRO A 82 5.11 -5.98 11.08
C PRO A 82 3.83 -6.43 10.38
N MET A 83 2.65 -6.16 10.95
CA MET A 83 1.38 -6.47 10.29
C MET A 83 1.20 -5.70 8.99
N MET A 84 1.74 -4.48 8.90
CA MET A 84 1.71 -3.70 7.66
C MET A 84 2.49 -4.36 6.52
N SER A 85 3.41 -5.26 6.82
CA SER A 85 4.12 -6.01 5.78
C SER A 85 3.21 -6.95 4.99
N LEU A 86 1.99 -7.24 5.48
CA LEU A 86 0.96 -7.95 4.73
C LEU A 86 0.52 -7.19 3.47
N THR A 87 0.73 -5.88 3.42
CA THR A 87 0.48 -5.10 2.20
C THR A 87 1.31 -5.62 1.03
N TYR A 88 2.51 -6.10 1.31
CA TYR A 88 3.45 -6.54 0.27
C TYR A 88 2.92 -7.74 -0.54
N PRO A 89 2.57 -8.89 0.07
CA PRO A 89 2.00 -10.00 -0.69
C PRO A 89 0.63 -9.67 -1.29
N MET A 90 -0.17 -8.81 -0.65
CA MET A 90 -1.45 -8.37 -1.20
C MET A 90 -1.26 -7.54 -2.48
N VAL A 91 -0.39 -6.53 -2.45
CA VAL A 91 -0.07 -5.73 -3.64
C VAL A 91 0.52 -6.61 -4.73
N MET A 92 1.42 -7.52 -4.37
CA MET A 92 2.05 -8.43 -5.33
C MET A 92 1.02 -9.32 -6.04
N GLY A 93 0.10 -9.93 -5.29
CA GLY A 93 -0.95 -10.78 -5.86
C GLY A 93 -1.93 -9.99 -6.72
N LEU A 94 -2.38 -8.83 -6.25
CA LEU A 94 -3.33 -8.01 -6.99
C LEU A 94 -2.70 -7.35 -8.21
N SER A 95 -1.44 -6.94 -8.16
CA SER A 95 -0.75 -6.40 -9.33
C SER A 95 -0.57 -7.46 -10.41
N TRP A 96 -0.32 -8.71 -10.03
CA TRP A 96 -0.29 -9.81 -10.96
C TRP A 96 -1.64 -10.02 -11.65
N ILE A 97 -2.74 -10.03 -10.88
CA ILE A 97 -4.08 -10.29 -11.41
C ILE A 97 -4.62 -9.09 -12.21
N LEU A 98 -4.49 -7.88 -11.66
CA LEU A 98 -5.15 -6.68 -12.19
C LEU A 98 -4.30 -5.90 -13.18
N LEU A 99 -2.99 -5.85 -12.96
CA LEU A 99 -2.06 -5.04 -13.76
C LEU A 99 -1.23 -5.88 -14.73
N GLY A 100 -1.35 -7.19 -14.69
CA GLY A 100 -0.63 -8.08 -15.59
C GLY A 100 0.88 -8.15 -15.32
N GLU A 101 1.32 -7.78 -14.10
CA GLU A 101 2.73 -7.89 -13.74
C GLU A 101 3.17 -9.35 -13.63
N THR A 102 4.41 -9.60 -14.01
CA THR A 102 4.97 -10.96 -13.92
C THR A 102 5.44 -11.25 -12.50
N LEU A 103 5.15 -12.45 -12.02
CA LEU A 103 5.67 -12.94 -10.73
C LEU A 103 6.85 -13.88 -10.97
N SER A 104 7.97 -13.58 -10.34
CA SER A 104 9.08 -14.52 -10.28
C SER A 104 8.92 -15.45 -9.09
N LEU A 105 9.50 -16.65 -9.19
CA LEU A 105 9.52 -17.60 -8.08
C LEU A 105 10.11 -16.98 -6.81
N TRP A 106 11.17 -16.19 -6.95
CA TRP A 106 11.84 -15.56 -5.82
C TRP A 106 10.95 -14.54 -5.10
N ARG A 107 10.10 -13.82 -5.83
CA ARG A 107 9.12 -12.91 -5.24
C ARG A 107 8.07 -13.67 -4.44
N VAL A 108 7.59 -14.79 -4.97
CA VAL A 108 6.61 -15.65 -4.26
C VAL A 108 7.23 -16.24 -3.00
N VAL A 109 8.46 -16.75 -3.08
CA VAL A 109 9.18 -17.28 -1.92
C VAL A 109 9.39 -16.17 -0.87
N GLY A 110 9.81 -14.98 -1.28
CA GLY A 110 9.96 -13.83 -0.38
C GLY A 110 8.66 -13.45 0.33
N ALA A 111 7.54 -13.43 -0.40
CA ALA A 111 6.22 -13.16 0.17
C ALA A 111 5.82 -14.24 1.19
N ALA A 112 6.13 -15.50 0.92
CA ALA A 112 5.88 -16.60 1.86
C ALA A 112 6.67 -16.41 3.17
N PHE A 113 7.94 -15.97 3.08
CA PHE A 113 8.74 -15.65 4.27
C PHE A 113 8.17 -14.46 5.06
N ILE A 114 7.65 -13.44 4.37
CA ILE A 114 6.98 -12.31 5.04
C ILE A 114 5.77 -12.81 5.82
N LEU A 115 4.92 -13.62 5.20
CA LEU A 115 3.73 -14.18 5.86
C LEU A 115 4.10 -15.06 7.06
N ALA A 116 5.13 -15.88 6.92
CA ALA A 116 5.63 -16.71 8.02
C ALA A 116 6.16 -15.84 9.16
N GLY A 117 6.92 -14.78 8.85
CA GLY A 117 7.45 -13.85 9.85
C GLY A 117 6.34 -13.13 10.61
N VAL A 118 5.30 -12.66 9.92
CA VAL A 118 4.15 -12.01 10.57
C VAL A 118 3.41 -13.00 11.47
N ALA A 119 3.23 -14.24 11.02
CA ALA A 119 2.58 -15.27 11.81
C ALA A 119 3.35 -15.55 13.10
N LEU A 120 4.69 -15.64 13.02
CA LEU A 120 5.55 -15.84 14.18
C LEU A 120 5.47 -14.68 15.19
N LEU A 121 5.38 -13.46 14.71
CA LEU A 121 5.22 -12.27 15.57
C LEU A 121 3.87 -12.23 16.29
N GLY A 122 2.86 -12.90 15.75
CA GLY A 122 1.58 -13.07 16.41
C GLY A 122 1.59 -14.09 17.54
N ILE A 123 2.62 -14.92 17.62
CA ILE A 123 2.83 -15.87 18.72
C ILE A 123 3.59 -15.13 19.81
N LYS A 124 3.05 -15.08 21.00
CA LYS A 124 3.68 -14.38 22.12
C LYS A 124 4.93 -15.07 22.61
#